data_8fef3675047c6c8df468cd1221e0e052
#
_entry.id   8fef3675047c6c8df468cd1221e0e052
#
_cell.length_a   1.000
_cell.length_b   1.000
_cell.length_c   1.000
_cell.angle_alpha   90.00
_cell.angle_beta   90.00
_cell.angle_gamma   90.00
#
_symmetry.space_group_name_H-M   'P 1'
#
loop_
_entity.id
_entity.type
_entity.pdbx_description
1 polymer ?
#
loop_
_entity_poly.entity_id
_entity_poly.type
_entity_poly.pdbx_seq_one_letter_code
_entity_poly.pdbx_strand_id
1 'polypeptide(L)'
;MSAQTMLIGNRPCRIYGEAHAEYLLFQMTGEHELQSMDDEVAAIAQSNRKYLFAAIPAESWNDALSPWEAPAVWGKQGFGGNAADTLRFLTEQVIPTLEQQYPLPENVKIILGGYSLAGLFALWASTQANLFCGIAAASPSVWFPGWMEFEQRHPMQAQRVYLSLGDKEEHTKNAVMAAVGDNI
;
A
#
# COMPACT_ATOMS: atom_id res chain seq x y z
N MET A 1 20.99 -0.90 4.35
CA MET A 1 20.94 -0.43 2.94
C MET A 1 20.67 1.07 2.96
N SER A 2 21.39 1.91 2.18
CA SER A 2 21.12 3.35 2.15
C SER A 2 19.94 3.64 1.19
N ALA A 3 19.01 4.47 1.63
CA ALA A 3 17.93 4.96 0.78
C ALA A 3 18.45 5.92 -0.28
N GLN A 4 17.90 5.82 -1.49
CA GLN A 4 18.01 6.87 -2.50
C GLN A 4 16.67 7.61 -2.57
N THR A 5 16.69 8.93 -2.49
CA THR A 5 15.47 9.73 -2.75
C THR A 5 15.38 10.01 -4.24
N MET A 6 14.27 9.64 -4.84
CA MET A 6 13.95 9.85 -6.25
C MET A 6 12.68 10.68 -6.36
N LEU A 7 12.73 11.78 -7.10
CA LEU A 7 11.54 12.58 -7.39
C LEU A 7 10.79 11.96 -8.58
N ILE A 8 9.59 11.41 -8.32
CA ILE A 8 8.72 10.82 -9.34
C ILE A 8 7.43 11.65 -9.39
N GLY A 9 7.17 12.26 -10.54
CA GLY A 9 6.22 13.37 -10.57
C GLY A 9 6.68 14.47 -9.61
N ASN A 10 5.84 14.86 -8.68
CA ASN A 10 6.17 15.84 -7.62
C ASN A 10 6.38 15.17 -6.24
N ARG A 11 6.54 13.84 -6.17
CA ARG A 11 6.63 13.09 -4.90
C ARG A 11 8.05 12.59 -4.65
N PRO A 12 8.65 12.89 -3.50
CA PRO A 12 9.97 12.39 -3.12
C PRO A 12 9.87 10.96 -2.61
N CYS A 13 9.93 9.99 -3.52
CA CYS A 13 9.89 8.56 -3.20
C CYS A 13 11.25 8.11 -2.64
N ARG A 14 11.23 7.24 -1.64
CA ARG A 14 12.42 6.59 -1.11
C ARG A 14 12.58 5.21 -1.72
N ILE A 15 13.71 4.98 -2.36
CA ILE A 15 14.01 3.72 -3.05
C ILE A 15 15.13 3.02 -2.32
N TYR A 16 14.93 1.74 -2.00
CA TYR A 16 15.87 0.85 -1.33
C TYR A 16 16.07 -0.41 -2.18
N GLY A 17 17.25 -0.99 -2.15
CA GLY A 17 17.52 -2.25 -2.80
C GLY A 17 18.56 -2.14 -3.89
N GLU A 18 18.56 -3.11 -4.79
CA GLU A 18 19.60 -3.33 -5.77
C GLU A 18 19.03 -3.47 -7.19
N ALA A 19 19.90 -3.28 -8.17
CA ALA A 19 19.64 -3.64 -9.55
C ALA A 19 19.38 -5.16 -9.69
N HIS A 20 18.65 -5.55 -10.73
CA HIS A 20 18.28 -6.96 -10.99
C HIS A 20 17.38 -7.58 -9.90
N ALA A 21 16.53 -6.75 -9.29
CA ALA A 21 15.56 -7.21 -8.30
C ALA A 21 14.57 -8.21 -8.90
N GLU A 22 14.27 -9.28 -8.16
CA GLU A 22 13.23 -10.26 -8.51
C GLU A 22 11.83 -9.76 -8.11
N TYR A 23 11.79 -8.83 -7.14
CA TYR A 23 10.58 -8.26 -6.58
C TYR A 23 10.64 -6.74 -6.58
N LEU A 24 9.57 -6.11 -7.02
CA LEU A 24 9.25 -4.71 -6.78
C LEU A 24 8.24 -4.64 -5.64
N LEU A 25 8.64 -4.03 -4.54
CA LEU A 25 7.78 -3.82 -3.38
C LEU A 25 7.38 -2.36 -3.33
N PHE A 26 6.10 -2.07 -3.33
CA PHE A 26 5.56 -0.72 -3.19
C PHE A 26 4.83 -0.59 -1.87
N GLN A 27 5.03 0.53 -1.18
CA GLN A 27 4.29 0.88 0.01
C GLN A 27 3.90 2.35 -0.03
N MET A 28 2.59 2.60 0.10
CA MET A 28 2.11 3.96 0.34
C MET A 28 2.39 4.33 1.79
N THR A 29 2.96 5.51 2.03
CA THR A 29 3.41 5.95 3.35
C THR A 29 2.86 7.33 3.70
N GLY A 30 2.62 7.56 4.99
CA GLY A 30 2.47 8.90 5.55
C GLY A 30 3.85 9.56 5.80
N GLU A 31 3.87 10.87 6.03
CA GLU A 31 5.11 11.59 6.31
C GLU A 31 5.86 11.05 7.55
N HIS A 32 5.10 10.63 8.58
CA HIS A 32 5.67 10.10 9.81
C HIS A 32 6.27 8.70 9.66
N GLU A 33 5.73 7.89 8.76
CA GLU A 33 6.20 6.52 8.53
C GLU A 33 7.54 6.48 7.80
N LEU A 34 7.87 7.51 7.02
CA LEU A 34 9.16 7.61 6.34
C LEU A 34 10.36 7.58 7.29
N GLN A 35 10.17 7.90 8.58
CA GLN A 35 11.25 7.87 9.58
C GLN A 35 11.56 6.45 10.07
N SER A 36 10.57 5.56 10.11
CA SER A 36 10.72 4.16 10.54
C SER A 36 11.02 3.19 9.38
N MET A 37 11.03 3.69 8.16
CA MET A 37 11.17 2.88 6.95
C MET A 37 12.49 2.08 6.90
N ASP A 38 13.56 2.63 7.47
CA ASP A 38 14.86 1.96 7.49
C ASP A 38 14.83 0.66 8.31
N ASP A 39 14.06 0.60 9.41
CA ASP A 39 13.88 -0.59 10.23
C ASP A 39 13.04 -1.65 9.49
N GLU A 40 11.98 -1.23 8.81
CA GLU A 40 11.14 -2.11 8.00
C GLU A 40 11.94 -2.74 6.85
N VAL A 41 12.70 -1.92 6.12
CA VAL A 41 13.58 -2.39 5.04
C VAL A 41 14.67 -3.32 5.57
N ALA A 42 15.22 -3.07 6.77
CA ALA A 42 16.18 -3.96 7.40
C ALA A 42 15.57 -5.34 7.74
N ALA A 43 14.30 -5.38 8.14
CA ALA A 43 13.57 -6.63 8.34
C ALA A 43 13.32 -7.37 7.03
N ILE A 44 12.91 -6.68 5.96
CA ILE A 44 12.72 -7.27 4.62
C ILE A 44 14.05 -7.86 4.09
N ALA A 45 15.17 -7.17 4.34
CA ALA A 45 16.49 -7.64 3.90
C ALA A 45 16.90 -8.99 4.49
N GLN A 46 16.34 -9.40 5.65
CA GLN A 46 16.58 -10.71 6.24
C GLN A 46 16.01 -11.86 5.40
N SER A 47 15.12 -11.58 4.47
CA SER A 47 14.55 -12.59 3.55
C SER A 47 15.57 -13.17 2.57
N ASN A 48 16.75 -12.57 2.41
CA ASN A 48 17.76 -12.89 1.41
C ASN A 48 17.22 -12.90 -0.05
N ARG A 49 16.16 -12.14 -0.32
CA ARG A 49 15.62 -11.98 -1.67
C ARG A 49 16.14 -10.70 -2.30
N LYS A 50 16.32 -10.73 -3.63
CA LYS A 50 16.65 -9.54 -4.40
C LYS A 50 15.39 -8.71 -4.62
N TYR A 51 15.35 -7.53 -4.03
CA TYR A 51 14.18 -6.66 -4.14
C TYR A 51 14.59 -5.21 -4.38
N LEU A 52 13.66 -4.47 -4.97
CA LEU A 52 13.63 -3.02 -4.99
C LEU A 52 12.38 -2.59 -4.23
N PHE A 53 12.55 -1.82 -3.17
CA PHE A 53 11.45 -1.33 -2.34
C PHE A 53 11.28 0.17 -2.59
N ALA A 54 10.06 0.59 -2.87
CA ALA A 54 9.71 1.99 -3.06
C ALA A 54 8.67 2.42 -2.02
N ALA A 55 9.07 3.28 -1.09
CA ALA A 55 8.18 3.98 -0.19
C ALA A 55 7.68 5.26 -0.87
N ILE A 56 6.38 5.39 -1.02
CA ILE A 56 5.73 6.43 -1.82
C ILE A 56 4.84 7.27 -0.91
N PRO A 57 5.15 8.55 -0.69
CA PRO A 57 4.34 9.39 0.17
C PRO A 57 2.97 9.67 -0.46
N ALA A 58 1.91 9.50 0.34
CA ALA A 58 0.57 9.92 -0.02
C ALA A 58 0.43 11.43 0.17
N GLU A 59 -0.10 12.16 -0.83
CA GLU A 59 -0.28 13.62 -0.75
C GLU A 59 -1.32 14.02 0.31
N SER A 60 -2.40 13.27 0.38
CA SER A 60 -3.46 13.40 1.38
C SER A 60 -3.89 12.00 1.79
N TRP A 61 -3.57 11.59 3.01
CA TRP A 61 -3.77 10.22 3.47
C TRP A 61 -5.20 9.72 3.25
N ASN A 62 -6.19 10.48 3.75
CA ASN A 62 -7.58 10.08 3.66
C ASN A 62 -8.14 10.14 2.23
N ASP A 63 -7.70 11.11 1.44
CA ASP A 63 -8.25 11.27 0.09
C ASP A 63 -7.59 10.34 -0.91
N ALA A 64 -6.25 10.28 -0.89
CA ALA A 64 -5.46 9.54 -1.86
C ALA A 64 -5.58 8.01 -1.73
N LEU A 65 -5.92 7.50 -0.54
CA LEU A 65 -5.92 6.07 -0.26
C LEU A 65 -7.33 5.47 -0.09
N SER A 66 -8.38 6.29 -0.06
CA SER A 66 -9.75 5.79 0.04
C SER A 66 -10.32 5.44 -1.34
N PRO A 67 -10.99 4.27 -1.47
CA PRO A 67 -11.57 3.80 -2.72
C PRO A 67 -12.68 4.71 -3.28
N TRP A 68 -13.46 5.32 -2.41
CA TRP A 68 -14.56 6.24 -2.71
C TRP A 68 -14.74 7.26 -1.61
N GLU A 69 -15.53 8.28 -1.88
CA GLU A 69 -15.88 9.30 -0.90
C GLU A 69 -16.68 8.70 0.26
N ALA A 70 -16.30 9.05 1.49
CA ALA A 70 -16.97 8.61 2.70
C ALA A 70 -16.89 9.66 3.83
N PRO A 71 -17.89 9.71 4.75
CA PRO A 71 -17.83 10.61 5.88
C PRO A 71 -16.72 10.23 6.86
N ALA A 72 -16.34 11.18 7.72
CA ALA A 72 -15.36 10.94 8.78
C ALA A 72 -15.86 9.84 9.73
N VAL A 73 -15.02 8.86 10.00
CA VAL A 73 -15.25 7.82 11.02
C VAL A 73 -14.73 8.29 12.38
N TRP A 74 -13.73 9.16 12.39
CA TRP A 74 -13.24 9.89 13.57
C TRP A 74 -12.83 11.30 13.18
N GLY A 75 -12.77 12.20 14.15
CA GLY A 75 -12.40 13.59 13.90
C GLY A 75 -13.41 14.32 13.00
N LYS A 76 -12.92 15.18 12.13
CA LYS A 76 -13.76 16.02 11.23
C LYS A 76 -13.46 15.81 9.74
N GLN A 77 -12.35 15.16 9.42
CA GLN A 77 -11.92 14.94 8.05
C GLN A 77 -12.52 13.64 7.50
N GLY A 78 -13.29 13.74 6.44
CA GLY A 78 -13.79 12.59 5.68
C GLY A 78 -12.72 12.00 4.75
N PHE A 79 -13.17 11.20 3.80
CA PHE A 79 -12.37 10.48 2.83
C PHE A 79 -12.75 10.95 1.42
N GLY A 80 -11.75 11.29 0.58
CA GLY A 80 -11.99 11.93 -0.73
C GLY A 80 -12.20 10.96 -1.89
N GLY A 81 -11.89 9.66 -1.73
CA GLY A 81 -12.16 8.66 -2.77
C GLY A 81 -11.22 8.69 -3.97
N ASN A 82 -9.99 9.17 -3.82
CA ASN A 82 -9.04 9.38 -4.93
C ASN A 82 -8.05 8.20 -5.12
N ALA A 83 -8.36 7.02 -4.60
CA ALA A 83 -7.48 5.84 -4.74
C ALA A 83 -7.20 5.49 -6.21
N ALA A 84 -8.15 5.74 -7.13
CA ALA A 84 -7.96 5.51 -8.57
C ALA A 84 -6.82 6.38 -9.15
N ASP A 85 -6.69 7.63 -8.72
CA ASP A 85 -5.62 8.52 -9.15
C ASP A 85 -4.26 8.08 -8.58
N THR A 86 -4.26 7.58 -7.33
CA THR A 86 -3.07 7.00 -6.72
C THR A 86 -2.63 5.72 -7.43
N LEU A 87 -3.56 4.84 -7.77
CA LEU A 87 -3.25 3.64 -8.56
C LEU A 87 -2.69 4.00 -9.94
N ARG A 88 -3.30 4.97 -10.62
CA ARG A 88 -2.82 5.48 -11.91
C ARG A 88 -1.40 6.07 -11.79
N PHE A 89 -1.12 6.84 -10.73
CA PHE A 89 0.24 7.34 -10.47
C PHE A 89 1.25 6.20 -10.32
N LEU A 90 0.89 5.13 -9.59
CA LEU A 90 1.75 3.94 -9.47
C LEU A 90 2.02 3.30 -10.83
N THR A 91 0.98 3.07 -11.62
CA THR A 91 1.07 2.30 -12.87
C THR A 91 1.65 3.10 -14.03
N GLU A 92 1.39 4.40 -14.10
CA GLU A 92 1.79 5.24 -15.24
C GLU A 92 3.06 6.04 -15.00
N GLN A 93 3.47 6.24 -13.72
CA GLN A 93 4.65 7.03 -13.42
C GLN A 93 5.68 6.26 -12.60
N VAL A 94 5.30 5.66 -11.47
CA VAL A 94 6.28 5.03 -10.56
C VAL A 94 6.91 3.80 -11.19
N ILE A 95 6.10 2.85 -11.66
CA ILE A 95 6.60 1.60 -12.26
C ILE A 95 7.47 1.90 -13.49
N PRO A 96 7.00 2.68 -14.49
CA PRO A 96 7.83 2.97 -15.66
C PRO A 96 9.14 3.71 -15.34
N THR A 97 9.11 4.62 -14.33
CA THR A 97 10.33 5.30 -13.89
C THR A 97 11.34 4.32 -13.29
N LEU A 98 10.89 3.39 -12.45
CA LEU A 98 11.78 2.40 -11.86
C LEU A 98 12.31 1.41 -12.91
N GLU A 99 11.48 0.97 -13.84
CA GLU A 99 11.90 0.11 -14.96
C GLU A 99 12.95 0.79 -15.86
N GLN A 100 12.85 2.09 -16.04
CA GLN A 100 13.83 2.87 -16.79
C GLN A 100 15.14 3.07 -16.05
N GLN A 101 15.08 3.25 -14.72
CA GLN A 101 16.25 3.56 -13.90
C GLN A 101 17.02 2.33 -13.44
N TYR A 102 16.35 1.19 -13.33
CA TYR A 102 16.91 -0.06 -12.84
C TYR A 102 16.75 -1.17 -13.88
N PRO A 103 17.80 -1.99 -14.13
CA PRO A 103 17.71 -3.15 -15.02
C PRO A 103 16.88 -4.24 -14.34
N LEU A 104 15.57 -4.19 -14.47
CA LEU A 104 14.63 -5.16 -13.94
C LEU A 104 14.37 -6.28 -14.97
N PRO A 105 14.12 -7.53 -14.54
CA PRO A 105 13.71 -8.59 -15.44
C PRO A 105 12.29 -8.34 -15.96
N GLU A 106 11.98 -8.80 -17.18
CA GLU A 106 10.64 -8.66 -17.79
C GLU A 106 9.51 -9.26 -16.93
N ASN A 107 9.81 -10.24 -16.10
CA ASN A 107 8.86 -10.92 -15.23
C ASN A 107 9.05 -10.55 -13.76
N VAL A 108 9.51 -9.35 -13.46
CA VAL A 108 9.61 -8.84 -12.09
C VAL A 108 8.27 -8.96 -11.37
N LYS A 109 8.31 -9.45 -10.15
CA LYS A 109 7.10 -9.69 -9.34
C LYS A 109 6.77 -8.45 -8.55
N ILE A 110 5.58 -7.90 -8.76
CA ILE A 110 5.12 -6.67 -8.11
C ILE A 110 4.27 -7.02 -6.89
N ILE A 111 4.63 -6.47 -5.74
CA ILE A 111 3.90 -6.60 -4.48
C ILE A 111 3.54 -5.19 -4.02
N LEU A 112 2.29 -4.98 -3.65
CA LEU A 112 1.82 -3.74 -3.04
C LEU A 112 1.51 -3.99 -1.57
N GLY A 113 2.10 -3.18 -0.71
CA GLY A 113 1.88 -3.25 0.73
C GLY A 113 1.38 -1.95 1.30
N GLY A 114 0.93 -2.01 2.55
CA GLY A 114 0.52 -0.84 3.31
C GLY A 114 -0.02 -1.18 4.69
N TYR A 115 0.03 -0.18 5.56
CA TYR A 115 -0.54 -0.21 6.89
C TYR A 115 -1.83 0.62 6.93
N SER A 116 -2.82 0.18 7.71
CA SER A 116 -4.06 0.92 7.93
C SER A 116 -4.80 1.25 6.61
N LEU A 117 -5.02 2.51 6.28
CA LEU A 117 -5.70 2.93 5.05
C LEU A 117 -4.88 2.59 3.78
N ALA A 118 -3.55 2.57 3.88
CA ALA A 118 -2.70 2.08 2.79
C ALA A 118 -2.84 0.56 2.58
N GLY A 119 -3.13 -0.19 3.65
CA GLY A 119 -3.51 -1.61 3.56
C GLY A 119 -4.83 -1.80 2.83
N LEU A 120 -5.85 -1.01 3.14
CA LEU A 120 -7.12 -0.99 2.41
C LEU A 120 -6.91 -0.63 0.93
N PHE A 121 -6.10 0.39 0.66
CA PHE A 121 -5.74 0.78 -0.72
C PHE A 121 -5.11 -0.38 -1.49
N ALA A 122 -4.19 -1.13 -0.87
CA ALA A 122 -3.54 -2.27 -1.49
C ALA A 122 -4.54 -3.39 -1.84
N LEU A 123 -5.45 -3.71 -0.92
CA LEU A 123 -6.53 -4.66 -1.17
C LEU A 123 -7.43 -4.21 -2.31
N TRP A 124 -7.87 -2.95 -2.29
CA TRP A 124 -8.71 -2.36 -3.34
C TRP A 124 -7.99 -2.34 -4.69
N ALA A 125 -6.74 -1.92 -4.76
CA ALA A 125 -5.95 -1.89 -6.00
C ALA A 125 -5.84 -3.27 -6.65
N SER A 126 -5.78 -4.33 -5.85
CA SER A 126 -5.79 -5.72 -6.32
C SER A 126 -7.09 -6.12 -7.01
N THR A 127 -8.20 -5.46 -6.72
CA THR A 127 -9.47 -5.69 -7.45
C THR A 127 -9.53 -4.94 -8.78
N GLN A 128 -8.71 -3.88 -8.93
CA GLN A 128 -8.73 -2.99 -10.11
C GLN A 128 -7.72 -3.40 -11.19
N ALA A 129 -6.64 -4.06 -10.82
CA ALA A 129 -5.52 -4.35 -11.74
C ALA A 129 -4.92 -5.73 -11.47
N ASN A 130 -4.80 -6.53 -12.53
CA ASN A 130 -4.08 -7.81 -12.51
C ASN A 130 -2.55 -7.58 -12.69
N LEU A 131 -2.00 -6.72 -11.86
CA LEU A 131 -0.60 -6.32 -11.89
C LEU A 131 0.19 -6.91 -10.70
N PHE A 132 -0.49 -7.03 -9.57
CA PHE A 132 0.15 -7.41 -8.32
C PHE A 132 0.15 -8.92 -8.14
N CYS A 133 1.32 -9.52 -8.03
CA CYS A 133 1.43 -10.95 -7.67
C CYS A 133 1.14 -11.19 -6.18
N GLY A 134 1.28 -10.17 -5.36
CA GLY A 134 1.01 -10.24 -3.92
C GLY A 134 0.56 -8.91 -3.34
N ILE A 135 -0.24 -9.01 -2.28
CA ILE A 135 -0.66 -7.90 -1.43
C ILE A 135 -0.19 -8.18 -0.01
N ALA A 136 0.35 -7.16 0.67
CA ALA A 136 0.72 -7.21 2.08
C ALA A 136 -0.01 -6.09 2.84
N ALA A 137 -1.14 -6.41 3.45
CA ALA A 137 -1.97 -5.46 4.16
C ALA A 137 -1.83 -5.67 5.67
N ALA A 138 -1.12 -4.76 6.33
CA ALA A 138 -0.96 -4.77 7.78
C ALA A 138 -2.04 -3.91 8.42
N SER A 139 -2.82 -4.49 9.33
CA SER A 139 -3.93 -3.80 10.01
C SER A 139 -4.81 -2.98 9.07
N PRO A 140 -5.27 -3.55 7.93
CA PRO A 140 -5.96 -2.77 6.91
C PRO A 140 -7.27 -2.19 7.45
N SER A 141 -7.61 -0.99 6.99
CA SER A 141 -8.85 -0.29 7.40
C SER A 141 -10.10 -0.90 6.77
N VAL A 142 -10.30 -2.23 6.90
CA VAL A 142 -11.45 -2.96 6.34
C VAL A 142 -12.79 -2.64 7.01
N TRP A 143 -12.77 -1.81 8.04
CA TRP A 143 -13.94 -1.15 8.61
C TRP A 143 -14.48 0.02 7.74
N PHE A 144 -13.79 0.34 6.64
CA PHE A 144 -14.15 1.45 5.75
C PHE A 144 -15.58 1.27 5.22
N PRO A 145 -16.40 2.35 5.21
CA PRO A 145 -17.82 2.25 4.84
C PRO A 145 -18.03 1.65 3.45
N GLY A 146 -18.80 0.58 3.36
CA GLY A 146 -19.13 -0.12 2.10
C GLY A 146 -18.06 -1.10 1.60
N TRP A 147 -16.94 -1.27 2.33
CA TRP A 147 -15.86 -2.14 1.87
C TRP A 147 -16.30 -3.60 1.73
N MET A 148 -16.98 -4.16 2.72
CA MET A 148 -17.38 -5.57 2.74
C MET A 148 -18.37 -5.91 1.60
N GLU A 149 -19.30 -5.01 1.30
CA GLU A 149 -20.22 -5.16 0.18
C GLU A 149 -19.52 -5.05 -1.18
N PHE A 150 -18.50 -4.21 -1.24
CA PHE A 150 -17.67 -4.05 -2.44
C PHE A 150 -16.83 -5.29 -2.69
N GLU A 151 -16.07 -5.77 -1.70
CA GLU A 151 -15.15 -6.89 -1.79
C GLU A 151 -15.89 -8.18 -2.23
N GLN A 152 -17.07 -8.46 -1.69
CA GLN A 152 -17.89 -9.61 -2.08
C GLN A 152 -18.24 -9.66 -3.57
N ARG A 153 -18.25 -8.50 -4.25
CA ARG A 153 -18.59 -8.39 -5.68
C ARG A 153 -17.38 -8.21 -6.59
N HIS A 154 -16.23 -7.89 -6.03
CA HIS A 154 -15.01 -7.56 -6.77
C HIS A 154 -13.85 -8.40 -6.24
N PRO A 155 -13.66 -9.62 -6.74
CA PRO A 155 -12.60 -10.50 -6.24
C PRO A 155 -11.21 -9.89 -6.51
N MET A 156 -10.32 -10.06 -5.54
CA MET A 156 -8.92 -9.69 -5.67
C MET A 156 -8.25 -10.53 -6.75
N GLN A 157 -7.40 -9.90 -7.57
CA GLN A 157 -6.70 -10.55 -8.67
C GLN A 157 -5.28 -11.00 -8.28
N ALA A 158 -4.78 -10.58 -7.12
CA ALA A 158 -3.47 -10.99 -6.61
C ALA A 158 -3.46 -12.49 -6.29
N GLN A 159 -2.35 -13.15 -6.63
CA GLN A 159 -2.18 -14.58 -6.36
C GLN A 159 -2.03 -14.90 -4.87
N ARG A 160 -1.54 -13.94 -4.09
CA ARG A 160 -1.30 -14.07 -2.65
C ARG A 160 -1.69 -12.80 -1.94
N VAL A 161 -2.42 -12.95 -0.84
CA VAL A 161 -2.77 -11.85 0.06
C VAL A 161 -2.30 -12.23 1.45
N TYR A 162 -1.48 -11.37 2.05
CA TYR A 162 -1.11 -11.43 3.46
C TYR A 162 -1.91 -10.37 4.20
N LEU A 163 -2.55 -10.79 5.28
CA LEU A 163 -3.28 -9.93 6.21
C LEU A 163 -2.70 -10.11 7.61
N SER A 164 -2.57 -9.04 8.35
CA SER A 164 -2.29 -9.08 9.78
C SER A 164 -3.13 -8.05 10.51
N LEU A 165 -3.45 -8.34 11.77
CA LEU A 165 -4.18 -7.48 12.66
C LEU A 165 -3.49 -7.46 14.02
N GLY A 166 -3.40 -6.29 14.63
CA GLY A 166 -2.94 -6.16 16.01
C GLY A 166 -3.98 -6.70 16.99
N ASP A 167 -3.53 -7.41 18.04
CA ASP A 167 -4.37 -8.09 19.04
C ASP A 167 -5.33 -7.20 19.83
N LYS A 168 -5.21 -5.88 19.72
CA LYS A 168 -6.04 -4.89 20.42
C LYS A 168 -6.90 -4.03 19.53
N GLU A 169 -6.79 -4.16 18.23
CA GLU A 169 -7.47 -3.25 17.30
C GLU A 169 -9.00 -3.44 17.31
N GLU A 170 -9.47 -4.66 17.44
CA GLU A 170 -10.90 -4.95 17.61
C GLU A 170 -11.50 -4.46 18.93
N HIS A 171 -10.63 -4.10 19.90
CA HIS A 171 -11.05 -3.60 21.23
C HIS A 171 -11.05 -2.07 21.31
N THR A 172 -10.95 -1.37 20.18
CA THR A 172 -11.04 0.10 20.15
C THR A 172 -12.43 0.58 20.60
N LYS A 173 -12.50 1.79 21.19
CA LYS A 173 -13.77 2.41 21.62
C LYS A 173 -14.65 2.86 20.45
N ASN A 174 -14.10 3.00 19.26
CA ASN A 174 -14.85 3.36 18.07
C ASN A 174 -15.47 2.09 17.48
N ALA A 175 -16.78 1.92 17.58
CA ALA A 175 -17.49 0.72 17.15
C ALA A 175 -17.33 0.41 15.64
N VAL A 176 -17.17 1.45 14.80
CA VAL A 176 -16.94 1.26 13.36
C VAL A 176 -15.54 0.66 13.14
N MET A 177 -14.53 1.19 13.81
CA MET A 177 -13.16 0.69 13.69
C MET A 177 -12.99 -0.69 14.34
N ALA A 178 -13.75 -1.00 15.40
CA ALA A 178 -13.72 -2.31 16.06
C ALA A 178 -14.20 -3.44 15.15
N ALA A 179 -15.00 -3.14 14.13
CA ALA A 179 -15.44 -4.13 13.13
C ALA A 179 -14.30 -4.73 12.31
N VAL A 180 -13.08 -4.22 12.43
CA VAL A 180 -11.91 -4.77 11.74
C VAL A 180 -11.68 -6.25 12.04
N GLY A 181 -11.93 -6.70 13.28
CA GLY A 181 -11.77 -8.10 13.68
C GLY A 181 -12.75 -9.05 12.98
N ASP A 182 -13.98 -8.59 12.74
CA ASP A 182 -15.01 -9.37 12.04
C ASP A 182 -14.84 -9.35 10.51
N ASN A 183 -14.11 -8.35 9.97
CA ASN A 183 -13.98 -8.07 8.54
C ASN A 183 -12.67 -8.62 7.93
N ILE A 184 -11.77 -9.16 8.72
CA ILE A 184 -10.56 -9.87 8.29
C ILE A 184 -10.80 -11.37 8.28
#